data_fae0a8c93292313ff082405629f8310d
#
_entry.id   fae0a8c93292313ff082405629f8310d
#
_cell.length_a   1.000
_cell.length_b   1.000
_cell.length_c   1.000
_cell.angle_alpha   90.00
_cell.angle_beta   90.00
_cell.angle_gamma   90.00
#
_symmetry.space_group_name_H-M   'P 1'
#
loop_
_entity.id
_entity.type
_entity.pdbx_description
1 polymer ?
#
loop_
_entity_poly.entity_id
_entity_poly.type
_entity_poly.pdbx_seq_one_letter_code
_entity_poly.pdbx_strand_id
1 'polypeptide(L)'
;IVLKKAFSERFTFVFIDEMQDTDSNQNLILEQIFDASNVIIQKFGDRNQAIYDDFLEEQKTLEIDDCLCINGSKRFSSSIAKITQKLCVHEQNIVGDSSVQDIQPKFLVFDDDTIDSVLPFFVKIIKEHNLYDEHSDFKAIGWIGKENENRITLSSYYINYQNRSRRRKIELN
;
A
#
# COMPACT_ATOMS: atom_id res chain seq x y z
N ILE A 1 -12.00 12.22 -31.18
CA ILE A 1 -13.09 13.23 -31.08
C ILE A 1 -14.41 12.55 -30.66
N VAL A 2 -14.85 11.45 -31.29
CA VAL A 2 -16.13 10.79 -30.99
C VAL A 2 -16.15 10.17 -29.58
N LEU A 3 -15.06 9.48 -29.18
CA LEU A 3 -14.96 8.85 -27.86
C LEU A 3 -14.96 9.91 -26.76
N LYS A 4 -14.16 10.98 -26.88
CA LYS A 4 -14.09 12.06 -25.89
C LYS A 4 -15.48 12.66 -25.64
N LYS A 5 -16.23 12.94 -26.70
CA LYS A 5 -17.59 13.46 -26.60
C LYS A 5 -18.51 12.47 -25.88
N ALA A 6 -18.50 11.20 -26.30
CA ALA A 6 -19.38 10.19 -25.71
C ALA A 6 -19.11 9.95 -24.22
N PHE A 7 -17.84 9.89 -23.82
CA PHE A 7 -17.46 9.71 -22.41
C PHE A 7 -17.78 10.96 -21.57
N SER A 8 -17.48 12.17 -22.11
CA SER A 8 -17.73 13.41 -21.37
C SER A 8 -19.21 13.76 -21.25
N GLU A 9 -20.07 13.30 -22.18
CA GLU A 9 -21.52 13.40 -22.04
C GLU A 9 -22.12 12.40 -21.05
N ARG A 10 -21.42 11.24 -20.87
CA ARG A 10 -21.90 10.18 -19.97
C ARG A 10 -21.46 10.37 -18.53
N PHE A 11 -20.25 10.88 -18.29
CA PHE A 11 -19.65 10.99 -16.97
C PHE A 11 -19.42 12.45 -16.61
N THR A 12 -20.03 12.88 -15.51
CA THR A 12 -19.84 14.23 -14.95
C THR A 12 -18.65 14.28 -14.00
N PHE A 13 -18.36 13.15 -13.32
CA PHE A 13 -17.27 12.99 -12.39
C PHE A 13 -16.46 11.74 -12.75
N VAL A 14 -15.15 11.86 -12.66
CA VAL A 14 -14.21 10.76 -12.84
C VAL A 14 -13.24 10.77 -11.66
N PHE A 15 -13.15 9.64 -10.96
CA PHE A 15 -12.21 9.43 -9.87
C PHE A 15 -11.14 8.45 -10.33
N ILE A 16 -9.87 8.85 -10.17
CA ILE A 16 -8.70 8.02 -10.51
C ILE A 16 -7.97 7.74 -9.23
N ASP A 17 -7.92 6.47 -8.84
CA ASP A 17 -7.22 5.99 -7.64
C ASP A 17 -5.83 5.48 -8.02
N GLU A 18 -4.94 5.39 -7.02
CA GLU A 18 -3.54 4.95 -7.16
C GLU A 18 -2.78 5.70 -8.27
N MET A 19 -2.96 7.01 -8.33
CA MET A 19 -2.41 7.84 -9.41
C MET A 19 -0.87 7.81 -9.44
N GLN A 20 -0.19 7.52 -8.33
CA GLN A 20 1.26 7.37 -8.25
C GLN A 20 1.80 6.20 -9.11
N ASP A 21 0.94 5.21 -9.44
CA ASP A 21 1.30 4.06 -10.26
C ASP A 21 0.91 4.25 -11.74
N THR A 22 0.41 5.43 -12.10
CA THR A 22 -0.01 5.79 -13.47
C THR A 22 1.13 6.52 -14.17
N ASP A 23 1.60 5.99 -15.31
CA ASP A 23 2.62 6.65 -16.12
C ASP A 23 2.05 7.81 -16.96
N SER A 24 2.95 8.63 -17.54
CA SER A 24 2.57 9.80 -18.36
C SER A 24 1.74 9.41 -19.58
N ASN A 25 1.99 8.26 -20.22
CA ASN A 25 1.23 7.83 -21.40
C ASN A 25 -0.19 7.43 -21.00
N GLN A 26 -0.34 6.73 -19.88
CA GLN A 26 -1.65 6.39 -19.33
C GLN A 26 -2.43 7.65 -18.96
N ASN A 27 -1.78 8.64 -18.34
CA ASN A 27 -2.41 9.92 -18.03
C ASN A 27 -2.85 10.66 -19.28
N LEU A 28 -2.01 10.70 -20.34
CA LEU A 28 -2.38 11.28 -21.62
C LEU A 28 -3.61 10.61 -22.26
N ILE A 29 -3.73 9.31 -22.15
CA ILE A 29 -4.93 8.59 -22.61
C ILE A 29 -6.17 9.05 -21.83
N LEU A 30 -6.09 9.20 -20.52
CA LEU A 30 -7.20 9.69 -19.69
C LEU A 30 -7.61 11.11 -20.11
N GLU A 31 -6.67 12.01 -20.36
CA GLU A 31 -6.92 13.37 -20.84
C GLU A 31 -7.52 13.41 -22.25
N GLN A 32 -7.21 12.42 -23.08
CA GLN A 32 -7.82 12.30 -24.40
C GLN A 32 -9.25 11.73 -24.36
N ILE A 33 -9.57 10.91 -23.37
CA ILE A 33 -10.89 10.29 -23.22
C ILE A 33 -11.88 11.27 -22.58
N PHE A 34 -11.43 12.06 -21.61
CA PHE A 34 -12.30 12.97 -20.85
C PHE A 34 -12.00 14.45 -21.21
N ASP A 35 -13.04 15.23 -21.33
CA ASP A 35 -12.92 16.67 -21.55
C ASP A 35 -13.00 17.41 -20.21
N ALA A 36 -11.87 17.90 -19.73
CA ALA A 36 -11.77 18.60 -18.46
C ALA A 36 -12.63 19.87 -18.36
N SER A 37 -13.11 20.41 -19.49
CA SER A 37 -14.07 21.51 -19.48
C SER A 37 -15.50 21.10 -19.11
N ASN A 38 -15.82 19.81 -19.27
CA ASN A 38 -17.17 19.26 -19.04
C ASN A 38 -17.21 18.18 -17.95
N VAL A 39 -16.05 17.65 -17.55
CA VAL A 39 -15.92 16.53 -16.60
C VAL A 39 -15.03 16.96 -15.45
N ILE A 40 -15.47 16.75 -14.23
CA ILE A 40 -14.64 16.94 -13.03
C ILE A 40 -13.80 15.68 -12.87
N ILE A 41 -12.48 15.82 -13.02
CA ILE A 41 -11.53 14.72 -12.83
C ILE A 41 -10.83 14.93 -11.49
N GLN A 42 -10.93 13.95 -10.60
CA GLN A 42 -10.26 13.97 -9.31
C GLN A 42 -9.28 12.78 -9.23
N LYS A 43 -8.03 13.08 -8.93
CA LYS A 43 -6.95 12.12 -8.81
C LYS A 43 -6.63 11.89 -7.34
N PHE A 44 -6.46 10.63 -6.94
CA PHE A 44 -6.07 10.21 -5.60
C PHE A 44 -4.78 9.40 -5.69
N GLY A 45 -3.89 9.56 -4.73
CA GLY A 45 -2.66 8.80 -4.68
C GLY A 45 -1.80 9.16 -3.48
N ASP A 46 -0.79 8.33 -3.24
CA ASP A 46 0.21 8.51 -2.19
C ASP A 46 1.60 8.28 -2.77
N ARG A 47 2.43 9.33 -2.83
CA ARG A 47 3.79 9.23 -3.39
C ARG A 47 4.69 8.24 -2.64
N ASN A 48 4.43 8.01 -1.36
CA ASN A 48 5.18 7.05 -0.57
C ASN A 48 4.77 5.60 -0.83
N GLN A 49 3.71 5.37 -1.62
CA GLN A 49 3.24 4.04 -2.03
C GLN A 49 3.58 3.69 -3.48
N ALA A 50 4.26 4.57 -4.21
CA ALA A 50 4.74 4.29 -5.56
C ALA A 50 5.65 3.05 -5.55
N ILE A 51 5.29 2.02 -6.32
CA ILE A 51 6.04 0.74 -6.41
C ILE A 51 6.85 0.64 -7.70
N TYR A 52 6.66 1.58 -8.62
CA TYR A 52 7.36 1.67 -9.89
C TYR A 52 8.34 2.84 -9.84
N ASP A 53 9.54 2.58 -9.29
CA ASP A 53 10.61 3.60 -9.17
C ASP A 53 11.31 3.90 -10.51
N ASP A 54 11.01 3.12 -11.55
CA ASP A 54 11.66 3.23 -12.87
C ASP A 54 11.14 4.42 -13.69
N PHE A 55 10.11 5.12 -13.21
CA PHE A 55 9.64 6.33 -13.88
C PHE A 55 10.62 7.48 -13.63
N LEU A 56 11.11 8.07 -14.72
CA LEU A 56 11.84 9.33 -14.68
C LEU A 56 10.94 10.38 -13.97
N GLU A 57 11.54 11.34 -13.26
CA GLU A 57 10.78 12.41 -12.57
C GLU A 57 9.78 13.09 -13.51
N GLU A 58 10.15 13.27 -14.79
CA GLU A 58 9.33 13.83 -15.83
C GLU A 58 8.10 12.98 -16.23
N GLN A 59 8.08 11.70 -15.81
CA GLN A 59 6.98 10.77 -16.08
C GLN A 59 6.02 10.61 -14.91
N LYS A 60 6.32 11.24 -13.78
CA LYS A 60 5.44 11.21 -12.61
C LYS A 60 4.22 12.09 -12.86
N THR A 61 3.05 11.54 -12.67
CA THR A 61 1.76 12.17 -12.99
C THR A 61 1.01 12.68 -11.77
N LEU A 62 1.49 12.37 -10.56
CA LEU A 62 0.94 12.88 -9.31
C LEU A 62 1.64 14.19 -8.93
N GLU A 63 1.03 15.31 -9.30
CA GLU A 63 1.44 16.64 -8.86
C GLU A 63 0.89 16.93 -7.46
N ILE A 64 1.71 17.57 -6.61
CA ILE A 64 1.36 17.79 -5.19
C ILE A 64 1.11 19.27 -4.89
N ASP A 65 1.56 20.18 -5.73
CA ASP A 65 1.56 21.60 -5.42
C ASP A 65 0.15 22.18 -5.17
N ASP A 66 -0.89 21.60 -5.77
CA ASP A 66 -2.30 21.99 -5.59
C ASP A 66 -3.18 20.86 -5.04
N CYS A 67 -2.65 19.98 -4.17
CA CYS A 67 -3.42 18.87 -3.66
C CYS A 67 -4.02 19.12 -2.26
N LEU A 68 -5.19 18.53 -2.02
CA LEU A 68 -5.76 18.40 -0.68
C LEU A 68 -5.12 17.21 0.02
N CYS A 69 -4.28 17.48 1.03
CA CYS A 69 -3.63 16.42 1.81
C CYS A 69 -4.59 15.81 2.83
N ILE A 70 -4.77 14.47 2.77
CA ILE A 70 -5.48 13.70 3.77
C ILE A 70 -4.45 13.07 4.71
N ASN A 71 -4.24 13.66 5.87
CA ASN A 71 -3.19 13.28 6.80
C ASN A 71 -3.63 12.25 7.84
N GLY A 72 -4.94 12.09 8.07
CA GLY A 72 -5.48 11.20 9.09
C GLY A 72 -5.56 9.75 8.64
N SER A 73 -5.00 8.85 9.43
CA SER A 73 -5.18 7.41 9.24
C SER A 73 -6.29 6.87 10.14
N LYS A 74 -7.14 5.99 9.60
CA LYS A 74 -8.11 5.20 10.35
C LYS A 74 -7.61 3.79 10.68
N ARG A 75 -6.39 3.45 10.28
CA ARG A 75 -5.85 2.08 10.36
C ARG A 75 -4.93 1.87 11.55
N PHE A 76 -4.30 2.92 12.06
CA PHE A 76 -3.25 2.78 13.07
C PHE A 76 -3.20 3.96 14.03
N SER A 77 -2.62 3.70 15.19
CA SER A 77 -2.46 4.62 16.30
C SER A 77 -1.40 5.70 16.04
N SER A 78 -1.32 6.65 16.97
CA SER A 78 -0.34 7.75 16.93
C SER A 78 1.11 7.26 16.99
N SER A 79 1.40 6.19 17.71
CA SER A 79 2.76 5.62 17.80
C SER A 79 3.22 5.01 16.48
N ILE A 80 2.33 4.29 15.80
CA ILE A 80 2.60 3.75 14.46
C ILE A 80 2.76 4.91 13.45
N ALA A 81 1.87 5.91 13.48
CA ALA A 81 1.95 7.08 12.61
C ALA A 81 3.32 7.77 12.68
N LYS A 82 3.84 7.99 13.89
CA LYS A 82 5.15 8.63 14.11
C LYS A 82 6.32 7.84 13.50
N ILE A 83 6.27 6.52 13.55
CA ILE A 83 7.31 5.68 12.95
C ILE A 83 7.17 5.67 11.43
N THR A 84 5.94 5.47 10.92
CA THR A 84 5.66 5.49 9.48
C THR A 84 6.11 6.79 8.85
N GLN A 85 5.82 7.93 9.47
CA GLN A 85 6.24 9.25 9.00
C GLN A 85 7.77 9.37 8.85
N LYS A 86 8.54 8.76 9.77
CA LYS A 86 10.02 8.75 9.69
C LYS A 86 10.58 7.86 8.58
N LEU A 87 9.78 6.90 8.10
CA LEU A 87 10.15 5.97 7.04
C LEU A 87 9.72 6.47 5.65
N CYS A 88 8.92 7.53 5.57
CA CYS A 88 8.51 8.14 4.33
C CYS A 88 9.71 8.69 3.55
N VAL A 89 9.78 8.38 2.26
CA VAL A 89 10.78 8.94 1.33
C VAL A 89 10.45 10.40 1.03
N HIS A 90 9.18 10.69 0.83
CA HIS A 90 8.66 12.05 0.69
C HIS A 90 8.08 12.50 2.01
N GLU A 91 8.48 13.66 2.49
CA GLU A 91 7.98 14.20 3.76
C GLU A 91 6.44 14.27 3.73
N GLN A 92 5.81 13.67 4.73
CA GLN A 92 4.36 13.61 4.87
C GLN A 92 3.98 13.68 6.34
N ASN A 93 3.01 14.51 6.66
CA ASN A 93 2.45 14.55 8.01
C ASN A 93 1.37 13.47 8.14
N ILE A 94 1.64 12.45 8.96
CA ILE A 94 0.70 11.34 9.19
C ILE A 94 0.17 11.43 10.62
N VAL A 95 -1.14 11.48 10.76
CA VAL A 95 -1.84 11.55 12.04
C VAL A 95 -2.57 10.23 12.29
N GLY A 96 -2.23 9.56 13.39
CA GLY A 96 -2.89 8.34 13.81
C GLY A 96 -4.28 8.58 14.39
N ASP A 97 -5.10 7.54 14.42
CA ASP A 97 -6.44 7.58 15.03
C ASP A 97 -6.35 7.30 16.54
N SER A 98 -6.90 8.18 17.34
CA SER A 98 -6.93 8.04 18.80
C SER A 98 -7.90 6.95 19.29
N SER A 99 -8.80 6.47 18.43
CA SER A 99 -9.70 5.35 18.74
C SER A 99 -9.03 3.99 18.57
N VAL A 100 -7.88 3.93 17.87
CA VAL A 100 -7.10 2.70 17.70
C VAL A 100 -6.19 2.52 18.91
N GLN A 101 -6.13 1.30 19.46
CA GLN A 101 -5.25 0.95 20.57
C GLN A 101 -3.80 1.37 20.26
N ASP A 102 -3.19 2.15 21.15
CA ASP A 102 -1.84 2.66 20.95
C ASP A 102 -0.78 1.65 21.40
N ILE A 103 -0.39 0.80 20.48
CA ILE A 103 0.68 -0.18 20.68
C ILE A 103 1.97 0.35 20.09
N GLN A 104 3.03 0.38 20.90
CA GLN A 104 4.35 0.81 20.45
C GLN A 104 4.91 -0.18 19.44
N PRO A 105 5.44 0.29 18.29
CA PRO A 105 6.16 -0.55 17.34
C PRO A 105 7.31 -1.27 18.02
N LYS A 106 7.52 -2.53 17.68
CA LYS A 106 8.59 -3.37 18.23
C LYS A 106 9.58 -3.73 17.12
N PHE A 107 10.85 -3.59 17.41
CA PHE A 107 11.93 -4.00 16.53
C PHE A 107 12.51 -5.30 17.07
N LEU A 108 12.50 -6.37 16.25
CA LEU A 108 13.04 -7.67 16.61
C LEU A 108 14.40 -7.86 15.93
N VAL A 109 15.41 -8.19 16.73
CA VAL A 109 16.72 -8.59 16.24
C VAL A 109 16.84 -10.10 16.41
N PHE A 110 17.23 -10.77 15.36
CA PHE A 110 17.42 -12.22 15.31
C PHE A 110 18.67 -12.57 14.49
N ASP A 111 19.13 -13.78 14.65
CA ASP A 111 20.19 -14.42 13.88
C ASP A 111 19.67 -15.73 13.25
N ASP A 112 20.56 -16.48 12.60
CA ASP A 112 20.18 -17.73 11.92
C ASP A 112 19.65 -18.79 12.88
N ASP A 113 20.09 -18.77 14.15
CA ASP A 113 19.67 -19.74 15.18
C ASP A 113 18.31 -19.37 15.80
N THR A 114 17.89 -18.13 15.70
CA THR A 114 16.68 -17.60 16.35
C THR A 114 15.60 -17.12 15.38
N ILE A 115 15.83 -17.21 14.08
CA ILE A 115 14.89 -16.76 13.04
C ILE A 115 13.51 -17.43 13.11
N ASP A 116 13.46 -18.70 13.49
CA ASP A 116 12.22 -19.45 13.65
C ASP A 116 11.36 -18.97 14.82
N SER A 117 11.95 -18.24 15.76
CA SER A 117 11.28 -17.66 16.93
C SER A 117 10.54 -16.34 16.60
N VAL A 118 10.79 -15.72 15.43
CA VAL A 118 10.19 -14.43 15.04
C VAL A 118 8.67 -14.50 14.97
N LEU A 119 8.11 -15.51 14.28
CA LEU A 119 6.65 -15.67 14.18
C LEU A 119 5.99 -16.05 15.51
N PRO A 120 6.51 -17.00 16.30
CA PRO A 120 6.04 -17.24 17.65
C PRO A 120 6.04 -15.98 18.53
N PHE A 121 7.07 -15.16 18.44
CA PHE A 121 7.12 -13.90 19.17
C PHE A 121 6.06 -12.90 18.70
N PHE A 122 5.82 -12.79 17.40
CA PHE A 122 4.72 -12.00 16.87
C PHE A 122 3.36 -12.46 17.41
N VAL A 123 3.10 -13.76 17.44
CA VAL A 123 1.87 -14.32 18.03
C VAL A 123 1.77 -13.99 19.52
N LYS A 124 2.90 -14.01 20.25
CA LYS A 124 2.94 -13.60 21.66
C LYS A 124 2.52 -12.14 21.84
N ILE A 125 3.02 -11.23 21.02
CA ILE A 125 2.62 -9.80 21.03
C ILE A 125 1.12 -9.65 20.82
N ILE A 126 0.55 -10.35 19.83
CA ILE A 126 -0.89 -10.34 19.54
C ILE A 126 -1.69 -10.74 20.79
N LYS A 127 -1.27 -11.80 21.48
CA LYS A 127 -1.93 -12.29 22.71
C LYS A 127 -1.78 -11.32 23.87
N GLU A 128 -0.60 -10.78 24.09
CA GLU A 128 -0.31 -9.84 25.19
C GLU A 128 -1.15 -8.55 25.10
N HIS A 129 -1.50 -8.16 23.89
CA HIS A 129 -2.30 -6.97 23.63
C HIS A 129 -3.79 -7.27 23.37
N ASN A 130 -4.22 -8.52 23.51
CA ASN A 130 -5.60 -8.98 23.26
C ASN A 130 -6.15 -8.61 21.87
N LEU A 131 -5.30 -8.57 20.85
CA LEU A 131 -5.68 -8.11 19.52
C LEU A 131 -6.63 -9.07 18.80
N TYR A 132 -6.78 -10.30 19.26
CA TYR A 132 -7.74 -11.26 18.72
C TYR A 132 -9.20 -10.82 18.92
N ASP A 133 -9.46 -10.02 19.95
CA ASP A 133 -10.81 -9.55 20.26
C ASP A 133 -11.27 -8.47 19.28
N GLU A 134 -10.32 -7.73 18.70
CA GLU A 134 -10.59 -6.62 17.79
C GLU A 134 -10.37 -6.96 16.31
N HIS A 135 -9.52 -7.97 16.03
CA HIS A 135 -9.08 -8.31 14.68
C HIS A 135 -9.10 -9.80 14.43
N SER A 136 -9.61 -10.19 13.26
CA SER A 136 -9.64 -11.60 12.82
C SER A 136 -8.41 -12.00 12.00
N ASP A 137 -7.75 -11.04 11.36
CA ASP A 137 -6.67 -11.27 10.39
C ASP A 137 -5.36 -10.60 10.81
N PHE A 138 -4.31 -11.41 10.92
CA PHE A 138 -2.94 -10.97 11.15
C PHE A 138 -2.07 -11.37 9.96
N LYS A 139 -1.18 -10.48 9.52
CA LYS A 139 -0.35 -10.70 8.34
C LYS A 139 1.12 -10.51 8.68
N ALA A 140 1.96 -11.40 8.17
CA ALA A 140 3.40 -11.23 8.11
C ALA A 140 3.80 -11.02 6.64
N ILE A 141 4.66 -10.04 6.40
CA ILE A 141 5.14 -9.69 5.07
C ILE A 141 6.64 -9.93 5.03
N GLY A 142 7.12 -10.59 3.98
CA GLY A 142 8.54 -10.81 3.72
C GLY A 142 8.92 -10.28 2.34
N TRP A 143 10.16 -9.85 2.21
CA TRP A 143 10.70 -9.31 0.96
C TRP A 143 10.78 -10.35 -0.16
N ILE A 144 11.17 -11.59 0.17
CA ILE A 144 11.33 -12.68 -0.80
C ILE A 144 10.39 -13.81 -0.42
N GLY A 145 9.43 -14.08 -1.31
CA GLY A 145 8.43 -15.15 -1.11
C GLY A 145 8.86 -16.51 -1.64
N LYS A 146 9.81 -16.56 -2.61
CA LYS A 146 10.30 -17.81 -3.18
C LYS A 146 11.56 -18.26 -2.44
N GLU A 147 11.66 -19.55 -2.19
CA GLU A 147 12.84 -20.15 -1.57
C GLU A 147 14.13 -19.81 -2.33
N ASN A 148 15.18 -19.45 -1.60
CA ASN A 148 16.48 -19.08 -2.13
C ASN A 148 17.55 -19.42 -1.08
N GLU A 149 18.51 -20.25 -1.45
CA GLU A 149 19.55 -20.76 -0.54
C GLU A 149 20.46 -19.66 0.03
N ASN A 150 20.60 -18.53 -0.68
CA ASN A 150 21.53 -17.45 -0.31
C ASN A 150 20.83 -16.24 0.35
N ARG A 151 19.53 -16.31 0.62
CA ARG A 151 18.77 -15.18 1.15
C ARG A 151 17.71 -15.65 2.14
N ILE A 152 17.44 -14.80 3.11
CA ILE A 152 16.29 -14.98 4.02
C ILE A 152 15.00 -14.81 3.22
N THR A 153 14.13 -15.80 3.31
CA THR A 153 12.86 -15.88 2.60
C THR A 153 11.73 -16.16 3.60
N LEU A 154 10.49 -16.17 3.16
CA LEU A 154 9.37 -16.52 4.06
C LEU A 154 9.51 -17.94 4.64
N SER A 155 10.08 -18.88 3.90
CA SER A 155 10.34 -20.23 4.39
C SER A 155 11.40 -20.30 5.51
N SER A 156 12.30 -19.32 5.59
CA SER A 156 13.28 -19.21 6.66
C SER A 156 12.62 -18.91 8.02
N TYR A 157 11.52 -18.16 8.02
CA TYR A 157 10.75 -17.87 9.24
C TYR A 157 9.74 -18.97 9.62
N TYR A 158 9.33 -19.77 8.64
CA TYR A 158 8.33 -20.81 8.83
C TYR A 158 8.58 -21.99 7.88
N ILE A 159 9.17 -23.04 8.40
CA ILE A 159 9.61 -24.23 7.64
C ILE A 159 8.47 -24.91 6.86
N ASN A 160 7.24 -24.83 7.34
CA ASN A 160 6.06 -25.37 6.69
C ASN A 160 5.39 -24.40 5.69
N TYR A 161 6.05 -23.27 5.38
CA TYR A 161 5.52 -22.33 4.43
C TYR A 161 5.45 -22.94 3.03
N GLN A 162 4.25 -23.12 2.53
CA GLN A 162 4.01 -23.53 1.16
C GLN A 162 3.66 -22.29 0.32
N ASN A 163 4.51 -21.96 -0.61
CA ASN A 163 4.22 -20.92 -1.60
C ASN A 163 3.05 -21.40 -2.48
N ARG A 164 1.83 -21.10 -2.05
CA ARG A 164 0.64 -21.33 -2.87
C ARG A 164 0.71 -20.36 -4.05
N SER A 165 1.26 -20.82 -5.19
CA SER A 165 1.13 -20.10 -6.44
C SER A 165 -0.36 -19.82 -6.64
N ARG A 166 -0.75 -18.54 -6.60
CA ARG A 166 -2.13 -18.11 -6.85
C ARG A 166 -2.45 -18.30 -8.33
N ARG A 167 -2.62 -19.54 -8.78
CA ARG A 167 -3.48 -19.85 -9.90
C ARG A 167 -4.88 -20.10 -9.34
N ARG A 168 -5.62 -19.05 -9.02
CA ARG A 168 -7.07 -19.17 -9.02
C ARG A 168 -7.44 -19.43 -10.47
N LYS A 169 -7.79 -20.68 -10.81
CA LYS A 169 -8.66 -20.96 -11.95
C LYS A 169 -9.97 -20.22 -11.65
N ILE A 170 -10.23 -19.16 -12.39
CA ILE A 170 -11.57 -18.59 -12.48
C ILE A 170 -12.33 -19.62 -13.35
N GLU A 171 -13.08 -20.50 -12.72
CA GLU A 171 -14.11 -21.27 -13.41
C GLU A 171 -15.24 -20.27 -13.68
N LEU A 172 -15.33 -19.83 -14.92
CA LEU A 172 -16.50 -19.12 -15.43
C LEU A 172 -17.61 -20.16 -15.59
N ASN A 173 -18.57 -20.21 -14.67
CA ASN A 173 -19.87 -20.84 -14.85
C ASN A 173 -20.80 -19.89 -15.57
#